data_5d13784c894223679ef73e634693e7ef
#
_entry.id   5d13784c894223679ef73e634693e7ef
#
_cell.length_a   1.000
_cell.length_b   1.000
_cell.length_c   1.000
_cell.angle_alpha   90.00
_cell.angle_beta   90.00
_cell.angle_gamma   90.00
#
_symmetry.space_group_name_H-M   'P 1'
#
loop_
_entity.id
_entity.type
_entity.pdbx_description
1 polymer ?
#
loop_
_entity_poly.entity_id
_entity_poly.type
_entity_poly.pdbx_seq_one_letter_code
_entity_poly.pdbx_strand_id
1 'polypeptide(L)'
;MGEADEPKKSLLAQASEAAMAVDTMGGRMHVRWDETAQATPHGQIVFFAEFLATAGVFDHWVRECPLHYSSPNASRARDVLGTLMLGILAGSKRYAHIAGVRGDAVAAKALGLRGMVSEDTV
;
A
#
# COMPACT_ATOMS: atom_id res chain seq x y z
N MET A 1 37.48 -22.78 7.46
CA MET A 1 37.15 -22.55 6.08
C MET A 1 35.87 -21.71 5.83
N GLY A 2 35.12 -21.32 6.85
CA GLY A 2 33.94 -20.47 6.75
C GLY A 2 34.17 -18.98 7.00
N GLU A 3 35.35 -18.54 7.38
CA GLU A 3 35.62 -17.18 7.85
C GLU A 3 35.89 -16.15 6.71
N ALA A 4 36.18 -16.60 5.49
CA ALA A 4 36.50 -15.69 4.38
C ALA A 4 35.27 -15.02 3.75
N ASP A 5 34.04 -15.49 4.01
CA ASP A 5 32.81 -14.97 3.39
C ASP A 5 32.04 -13.95 4.26
N GLU A 6 32.30 -13.90 5.57
CA GLU A 6 31.62 -12.97 6.47
C GLU A 6 31.92 -11.48 6.20
N PRO A 7 33.17 -11.06 5.95
CA PRO A 7 33.44 -9.65 5.71
C PRO A 7 32.85 -9.13 4.40
N LYS A 8 32.68 -9.98 3.38
CA LYS A 8 32.04 -9.59 2.13
C LYS A 8 30.51 -9.40 2.27
N LYS A 9 29.85 -10.26 3.03
CA LYS A 9 28.43 -10.11 3.34
C LYS A 9 28.16 -8.86 4.20
N SER A 10 29.03 -8.57 5.15
CA SER A 10 28.94 -7.38 5.99
C SER A 10 29.14 -6.10 5.18
N LEU A 11 30.08 -6.08 4.24
CA LEU A 11 30.33 -4.93 3.36
C LEU A 11 29.18 -4.70 2.37
N LEU A 12 28.59 -5.76 1.83
CA LEU A 12 27.41 -5.68 0.96
C LEU A 12 26.17 -5.21 1.71
N ALA A 13 25.96 -5.68 2.94
CA ALA A 13 24.90 -5.22 3.81
C ALA A 13 25.07 -3.75 4.20
N GLN A 14 26.29 -3.31 4.51
CA GLN A 14 26.60 -1.91 4.79
C GLN A 14 26.45 -1.02 3.55
N ALA A 15 26.83 -1.52 2.36
CA ALA A 15 26.64 -0.80 1.11
C ALA A 15 25.14 -0.63 0.74
N SER A 16 24.30 -1.59 1.08
CA SER A 16 22.85 -1.52 0.89
C SER A 16 22.17 -0.54 1.86
N GLU A 17 22.76 -0.30 3.02
CA GLU A 17 22.27 0.69 3.99
C GLU A 17 22.76 2.11 3.71
N ALA A 18 23.82 2.27 2.92
CA ALA A 18 24.37 3.58 2.58
C ALA A 18 23.44 4.32 1.63
N ALA A 19 22.81 5.39 2.11
CA ALA A 19 22.05 6.28 1.26
C ALA A 19 22.97 7.01 0.27
N MET A 20 22.67 6.93 -1.02
CA MET A 20 23.34 7.71 -2.05
C MET A 20 22.73 9.12 -2.08
N ALA A 21 23.55 10.15 -1.90
CA ALA A 21 23.10 11.52 -2.01
C ALA A 21 23.15 11.97 -3.47
N VAL A 22 22.04 12.54 -3.95
CA VAL A 22 21.90 13.09 -5.31
C VAL A 22 21.45 14.53 -5.19
N ASP A 23 22.19 15.44 -5.80
CA ASP A 23 21.82 16.85 -5.89
C ASP A 23 20.87 17.05 -7.08
N THR A 24 19.70 17.61 -6.82
CA THR A 24 18.67 17.89 -7.82
C THR A 24 18.30 19.37 -7.80
N MET A 25 17.53 19.82 -8.76
CA MET A 25 17.01 21.19 -8.78
C MET A 25 16.07 21.49 -7.59
N GLY A 26 15.48 20.45 -6.98
CA GLY A 26 14.64 20.57 -5.79
C GLY A 26 15.42 20.47 -4.47
N GLY A 27 16.75 20.29 -4.52
CA GLY A 27 17.60 20.10 -3.36
C GLY A 27 18.29 18.75 -3.33
N ARG A 28 19.00 18.47 -2.24
CA ARG A 28 19.70 17.21 -2.05
C ARG A 28 18.72 16.12 -1.63
N MET A 29 18.70 15.03 -2.39
CA MET A 29 17.90 13.85 -2.12
C MET A 29 18.80 12.68 -1.68
N HIS A 30 18.32 11.91 -0.74
CA HIS A 30 18.97 10.69 -0.29
C HIS A 30 18.23 9.48 -0.86
N VAL A 31 18.89 8.71 -1.71
CA VAL A 31 18.35 7.50 -2.35
C VAL A 31 18.85 6.28 -1.61
N ARG A 32 17.94 5.42 -1.26
CA ARG A 32 18.22 4.18 -0.54
C ARG A 32 17.51 3.02 -1.24
N TRP A 33 18.22 1.94 -1.45
CA TRP A 33 17.66 0.70 -1.99
C TRP A 33 17.22 -0.21 -0.87
N ASP A 34 16.03 -0.75 -0.99
CA ASP A 34 15.50 -1.76 -0.09
C ASP A 34 14.85 -2.87 -0.92
N GLU A 35 15.53 -4.02 -1.02
CA GLU A 35 15.06 -5.16 -1.79
C GLU A 35 13.85 -5.86 -1.14
N THR A 36 13.61 -5.59 0.13
CA THR A 36 12.51 -6.19 0.90
C THR A 36 11.28 -5.29 0.98
N ALA A 37 11.41 -4.02 0.62
CA ALA A 37 10.32 -3.07 0.69
C ALA A 37 9.25 -3.36 -0.36
N GLN A 38 8.00 -3.28 0.08
CA GLN A 38 6.86 -3.26 -0.82
C GLN A 38 6.73 -1.88 -1.47
N ALA A 39 6.35 -1.85 -2.73
CA ALA A 39 6.21 -0.62 -3.49
C ALA A 39 4.78 -0.40 -3.96
N THR A 40 4.39 0.86 -4.09
CA THR A 40 3.12 1.27 -4.68
C THR A 40 3.34 2.37 -5.71
N PRO A 41 2.65 2.34 -6.87
CA PRO A 41 2.63 3.47 -7.80
C PRO A 41 1.80 4.65 -7.27
N HIS A 42 1.07 4.46 -6.17
CA HIS A 42 0.15 5.45 -5.59
C HIS A 42 0.62 5.92 -4.20
N GLY A 43 1.89 6.33 -4.07
CA GLY A 43 2.50 6.71 -2.80
C GLY A 43 1.73 7.80 -2.03
N GLN A 44 1.04 8.69 -2.72
CA GLN A 44 0.21 9.73 -2.10
C GLN A 44 -1.02 9.17 -1.35
N ILE A 45 -1.48 7.96 -1.67
CA ILE A 45 -2.58 7.30 -0.96
C ILE A 45 -2.24 7.09 0.51
N VAL A 46 -0.97 6.87 0.85
CA VAL A 46 -0.53 6.70 2.24
C VAL A 46 -0.84 7.95 3.08
N PHE A 47 -0.57 9.14 2.55
CA PHE A 47 -0.91 10.41 3.22
C PHE A 47 -2.41 10.62 3.33
N PHE A 48 -3.15 10.25 2.31
CA PHE A 48 -4.62 10.31 2.33
C PHE A 48 -5.20 9.32 3.35
N ALA A 49 -4.62 8.14 3.49
CA ALA A 49 -5.00 7.16 4.50
C ALA A 49 -4.80 7.70 5.92
N GLU A 50 -3.72 8.45 6.17
CA GLU A 50 -3.49 9.13 7.44
C GLU A 50 -4.58 10.16 7.73
N PHE A 51 -4.95 10.95 6.74
CA PHE A 51 -6.07 11.89 6.85
C PHE A 51 -7.38 11.17 7.20
N LEU A 52 -7.71 10.09 6.50
CA LEU A 52 -8.91 9.28 6.77
C LEU A 52 -8.90 8.71 8.19
N ALA A 53 -7.75 8.24 8.68
CA ALA A 53 -7.60 7.71 10.03
C ALA A 53 -7.80 8.81 11.08
N THR A 54 -7.21 9.97 10.87
CA THR A 54 -7.31 11.12 11.78
C THR A 54 -8.74 11.68 11.83
N ALA A 55 -9.40 11.79 10.70
CA ALA A 55 -10.77 12.30 10.59
C ALA A 55 -11.82 11.25 11.01
N GLY A 56 -11.48 9.96 11.03
CA GLY A 56 -12.39 8.87 11.34
C GLY A 56 -13.47 8.63 10.29
N VAL A 57 -13.38 9.25 9.13
CA VAL A 57 -14.42 9.23 8.08
C VAL A 57 -14.60 7.83 7.50
N PHE A 58 -13.51 7.14 7.20
CA PHE A 58 -13.57 5.81 6.61
C PHE A 58 -14.14 4.78 7.58
N ASP A 59 -13.69 4.79 8.83
CA ASP A 59 -14.20 3.89 9.87
C ASP A 59 -15.67 4.13 10.16
N HIS A 60 -16.10 5.40 10.15
CA HIS A 60 -17.51 5.75 10.29
C HIS A 60 -18.33 5.20 9.12
N TRP A 61 -17.87 5.39 7.90
CA TRP A 61 -18.52 4.88 6.69
C TRP A 61 -18.67 3.35 6.70
N VAL A 62 -17.63 2.64 7.12
CA VAL A 62 -17.66 1.17 7.27
C VAL A 62 -18.72 0.74 8.29
N ARG A 63 -18.79 1.41 9.42
CA ARG A 63 -19.77 1.09 10.48
C ARG A 63 -21.22 1.34 10.05
N GLU A 64 -21.47 2.41 9.33
CA GLU A 64 -22.80 2.80 8.85
C GLU A 64 -23.22 2.07 7.57
N CYS A 65 -22.34 1.26 6.99
CA CYS A 65 -22.62 0.54 5.76
C CYS A 65 -23.74 -0.47 5.97
N PRO A 66 -24.85 -0.38 5.18
CA PRO A 66 -25.99 -1.30 5.32
C PRO A 66 -25.73 -2.69 4.73
N LEU A 67 -24.58 -2.89 4.07
CA LEU A 67 -24.23 -4.15 3.45
C LEU A 67 -23.79 -5.15 4.53
N HIS A 68 -24.61 -6.15 4.77
CA HIS A 68 -24.33 -7.25 5.67
C HIS A 68 -24.22 -8.54 4.88
N TYR A 69 -23.02 -9.08 4.82
CA TYR A 69 -22.76 -10.35 4.16
C TYR A 69 -22.87 -11.47 5.20
N SER A 70 -23.80 -12.39 4.99
CA SER A 70 -24.07 -13.51 5.91
C SER A 70 -23.25 -14.76 5.61
N SER A 71 -22.62 -14.85 4.44
CA SER A 71 -21.84 -16.00 4.04
C SER A 71 -20.46 -16.01 4.73
N PRO A 72 -19.98 -17.19 5.22
CA PRO A 72 -18.63 -17.30 5.80
C PRO A 72 -17.50 -16.92 4.83
N ASN A 73 -17.75 -17.03 3.52
CA ASN A 73 -16.80 -16.69 2.46
C ASN A 73 -17.00 -15.27 1.89
N ALA A 74 -17.93 -14.50 2.46
CA ALA A 74 -18.17 -13.14 2.00
C ALA A 74 -17.01 -12.21 2.35
N SER A 75 -16.71 -11.28 1.45
CA SER A 75 -15.76 -10.21 1.70
C SER A 75 -16.27 -9.29 2.82
N ARG A 76 -15.36 -8.79 3.66
CA ARG A 76 -15.74 -7.82 4.68
C ARG A 76 -16.20 -6.51 4.03
N ALA A 77 -17.18 -5.84 4.63
CA ALA A 77 -17.61 -4.51 4.17
C ALA A 77 -16.43 -3.52 4.07
N ARG A 78 -15.49 -3.59 5.01
CA ARG A 78 -14.27 -2.77 4.98
C ARG A 78 -13.43 -3.02 3.71
N ASP A 79 -13.25 -4.27 3.32
CA ASP A 79 -12.48 -4.61 2.14
C ASP A 79 -13.17 -4.17 0.85
N VAL A 80 -14.49 -4.31 0.78
CA VAL A 80 -15.30 -3.84 -0.37
C VAL A 80 -15.25 -2.33 -0.51
N LEU A 81 -15.58 -1.61 0.56
CA LEU A 81 -15.57 -0.14 0.57
C LEU A 81 -14.18 0.43 0.38
N GLY A 82 -13.16 -0.20 0.98
CA GLY A 82 -11.76 0.19 0.81
C GLY A 82 -11.27 0.01 -0.61
N THR A 83 -11.62 -1.10 -1.26
CA THR A 83 -11.27 -1.34 -2.67
C THR A 83 -11.91 -0.29 -3.58
N LEU A 84 -13.19 0.02 -3.36
CA LEU A 84 -13.91 1.06 -4.11
C LEU A 84 -13.22 2.42 -3.91
N MET A 85 -12.93 2.79 -2.68
CA MET A 85 -12.27 4.05 -2.36
C MET A 85 -10.90 4.16 -3.01
N LEU A 86 -10.07 3.13 -2.92
CA LEU A 86 -8.75 3.11 -3.56
C LEU A 86 -8.85 3.18 -5.07
N GLY A 87 -9.83 2.51 -5.67
CA GLY A 87 -10.12 2.60 -7.09
C GLY A 87 -10.42 4.03 -7.52
N ILE A 88 -11.28 4.73 -6.79
CA ILE A 88 -11.63 6.13 -7.06
C ILE A 88 -10.40 7.04 -6.91
N LEU A 89 -9.63 6.89 -5.84
CA LEU A 89 -8.42 7.68 -5.58
C LEU A 89 -7.33 7.45 -6.63
N ALA A 90 -7.23 6.24 -7.17
CA ALA A 90 -6.33 5.91 -8.26
C ALA A 90 -6.81 6.40 -9.64
N GLY A 91 -7.95 7.08 -9.71
CA GLY A 91 -8.51 7.63 -10.93
C GLY A 91 -9.37 6.67 -11.75
N SER A 92 -9.84 5.57 -11.13
CA SER A 92 -10.74 4.62 -11.79
C SER A 92 -12.09 5.27 -12.10
N LYS A 93 -12.50 5.21 -13.36
CA LYS A 93 -13.79 5.73 -13.82
C LYS A 93 -14.85 4.64 -14.02
N ARG A 94 -14.43 3.38 -13.98
CA ARG A 94 -15.26 2.20 -14.16
C ARG A 94 -14.81 1.11 -13.19
N TYR A 95 -15.72 0.24 -12.78
CA TYR A 95 -15.40 -0.88 -11.91
C TYR A 95 -14.31 -1.81 -12.48
N ALA A 96 -14.29 -2.02 -13.80
CA ALA A 96 -13.24 -2.80 -14.45
C ALA A 96 -11.82 -2.26 -14.20
N HIS A 97 -11.66 -0.97 -13.88
CA HIS A 97 -10.36 -0.36 -13.57
C HIS A 97 -9.85 -0.73 -12.18
N ILE A 98 -10.68 -1.29 -11.32
CA ILE A 98 -10.30 -1.75 -9.97
C ILE A 98 -9.20 -2.81 -10.04
N ALA A 99 -9.16 -3.61 -11.10
CA ALA A 99 -8.08 -4.56 -11.34
C ALA A 99 -6.69 -3.91 -11.29
N GLY A 100 -6.56 -2.65 -11.67
CA GLY A 100 -5.31 -1.90 -11.61
C GLY A 100 -4.78 -1.63 -10.20
N VAL A 101 -5.64 -1.65 -9.17
CA VAL A 101 -5.23 -1.44 -7.76
C VAL A 101 -5.17 -2.73 -6.95
N ARG A 102 -5.71 -3.83 -7.45
CA ARG A 102 -5.76 -5.12 -6.71
C ARG A 102 -4.38 -5.66 -6.32
N GLY A 103 -3.38 -5.42 -7.14
CA GLY A 103 -2.01 -5.83 -6.86
C GLY A 103 -1.25 -4.93 -5.89
N ASP A 104 -1.83 -3.81 -5.46
CA ASP A 104 -1.17 -2.85 -4.58
C ASP A 104 -1.36 -3.23 -3.10
N ALA A 105 -0.46 -4.06 -2.58
CA ALA A 105 -0.47 -4.48 -1.19
C ALA A 105 -0.20 -3.34 -0.20
N VAL A 106 0.55 -2.32 -0.61
CA VAL A 106 0.87 -1.14 0.22
C VAL A 106 -0.38 -0.31 0.46
N ALA A 107 -1.15 -0.02 -0.59
CA ALA A 107 -2.40 0.74 -0.48
C ALA A 107 -3.44 -0.01 0.35
N ALA A 108 -3.61 -1.32 0.15
CA ALA A 108 -4.50 -2.15 0.94
C ALA A 108 -4.15 -2.12 2.43
N LYS A 109 -2.86 -2.26 2.75
CA LYS A 109 -2.36 -2.20 4.12
C LYS A 109 -2.58 -0.83 4.77
N ALA A 110 -2.40 0.25 4.02
CA ALA A 110 -2.60 1.62 4.52
C ALA A 110 -4.04 1.87 4.99
N LEU A 111 -5.05 1.24 4.37
CA LEU A 111 -6.45 1.30 4.80
C LEU A 111 -6.85 0.19 5.79
N GLY A 112 -5.92 -0.66 6.19
CA GLY A 112 -6.20 -1.78 7.09
C GLY A 112 -7.10 -2.85 6.46
N LEU A 113 -7.00 -3.06 5.16
CA LEU A 113 -7.73 -4.10 4.45
C LEU A 113 -7.01 -5.44 4.57
N ARG A 114 -7.77 -6.53 4.59
CA ARG A 114 -7.20 -7.89 4.44
C ARG A 114 -6.74 -8.16 3.02
N GLY A 115 -7.39 -7.53 2.06
CA GLY A 115 -7.09 -7.61 0.64
C GLY A 115 -8.09 -6.80 -0.16
N MET A 116 -7.79 -6.59 -1.43
CA MET A 116 -8.73 -5.94 -2.34
C MET A 116 -9.63 -6.97 -2.98
N VAL A 117 -10.91 -6.64 -3.12
CA VAL A 117 -11.90 -7.51 -3.76
C VAL A 117 -11.90 -7.32 -5.28
N SER A 118 -12.49 -8.27 -6.00
CA SER A 118 -12.67 -8.15 -7.43
C SER A 118 -13.75 -7.14 -7.80
N GLU A 119 -13.74 -6.67 -9.04
CA GLU A 119 -14.75 -5.78 -9.60
C GLU A 119 -16.17 -6.36 -9.52
N ASP A 120 -16.30 -7.68 -9.55
CA ASP A 120 -17.60 -8.37 -9.45
C ASP A 120 -18.18 -8.31 -8.03
N THR A 121 -17.38 -7.95 -7.04
CA THR A 121 -17.78 -7.88 -5.63
C THR A 121 -18.16 -6.47 -5.22
N VAL A 122 -17.59 -5.45 -5.87
CA VAL A 122 -17.88 -4.03 -5.64
C VAL A 122 -19.15 -3.65 -6.37
#